data_f4064e0258d18fb3f3ef1c6fc85c15fa
#
_entry.id   f4064e0258d18fb3f3ef1c6fc85c15fa
#
_cell.length_a   1.000
_cell.length_b   1.000
_cell.length_c   1.000
_cell.angle_alpha   90.00
_cell.angle_beta   90.00
_cell.angle_gamma   90.00
#
_symmetry.space_group_name_H-M   'P 1'
#
loop_
_entity.id
_entity.type
_entity.pdbx_description
1 polymer ?
#
loop_
_entity_poly.entity_id
_entity_poly.type
_entity_poly.pdbx_seq_one_letter_code
_entity_poly.pdbx_strand_id
1 'polypeptide(L)'
;TLEAFWPGAACIFADITSPIGLAFLKRYPSPASAARLSQAALGRFCRSQHYSGRRSPAELMARLHSAAVGLAGPLTNEAAAQLVRSMVAVLHPLVEQIAQLTRRIERFVESLPDGQIIMSFPRAGHVCAAQILAELGDVRERFPSLDQLASEAGAVPVTYQSGKTRSVAFRWACN
;
A
#
# COMPACT_ATOMS: atom_id res chain seq x y z
N THR A 1 11.74 15.97 -3.47
CA THR A 1 11.41 14.53 -3.34
C THR A 1 12.67 13.69 -3.23
N LEU A 2 12.57 12.46 -2.68
CA LEU A 2 13.70 11.53 -2.57
C LEU A 2 14.36 11.26 -3.94
N GLU A 3 13.55 11.10 -4.97
CA GLU A 3 14.02 10.86 -6.34
C GLU A 3 14.91 11.97 -6.89
N ALA A 4 14.62 13.23 -6.56
CA ALA A 4 15.46 14.37 -6.98
C ALA A 4 16.75 14.45 -6.17
N PHE A 5 16.70 14.05 -4.90
CA PHE A 5 17.84 14.12 -4.00
C PHE A 5 18.74 12.90 -4.06
N TRP A 6 18.12 11.69 -4.06
CA TRP A 6 18.83 10.42 -4.05
C TRP A 6 18.05 9.34 -4.81
N PRO A 7 18.04 9.39 -6.14
CA PRO A 7 17.27 8.48 -6.99
C PRO A 7 17.68 7.01 -6.81
N GLY A 8 18.96 6.73 -6.51
CA GLY A 8 19.44 5.38 -6.23
C GLY A 8 18.75 4.73 -5.03
N ALA A 9 18.51 5.48 -3.96
CA ALA A 9 17.77 4.95 -2.82
C ALA A 9 16.29 4.72 -3.15
N ALA A 10 15.68 5.57 -3.97
CA ALA A 10 14.30 5.37 -4.40
C ALA A 10 14.10 4.09 -5.22
N CYS A 11 15.16 3.63 -5.92
CA CYS A 11 15.12 2.47 -6.80
C CYS A 11 15.66 1.18 -6.19
N ILE A 12 16.35 1.20 -5.04
CA ILE A 12 17.06 0.02 -4.51
C ILE A 12 16.12 -1.16 -4.27
N PHE A 13 14.97 -0.92 -3.65
CA PHE A 13 13.92 -1.93 -3.42
C PHE A 13 12.78 -1.76 -4.43
N ALA A 14 11.84 -2.71 -4.45
CA ALA A 14 10.66 -2.61 -5.29
C ALA A 14 9.70 -1.52 -4.82
N ASP A 15 9.62 -1.35 -3.48
CA ASP A 15 8.83 -0.32 -2.82
C ASP A 15 9.67 0.28 -1.70
N ILE A 16 9.95 1.58 -1.81
CA ILE A 16 10.73 2.32 -0.82
C ILE A 16 9.96 2.57 0.47
N THR A 17 8.64 2.51 0.43
CA THR A 17 7.77 2.65 1.61
C THR A 17 7.62 1.34 2.39
N SER A 18 8.13 0.24 1.84
CA SER A 18 8.17 -1.04 2.54
C SER A 18 9.00 -0.97 3.84
N PRO A 19 8.76 -1.86 4.82
CA PRO A 19 9.52 -1.86 6.08
C PRO A 19 11.04 -1.85 5.87
N ILE A 20 11.55 -2.64 4.91
CA ILE A 20 12.97 -2.65 4.60
C ILE A 20 13.45 -1.36 3.93
N GLY A 21 12.62 -0.75 3.06
CA GLY A 21 12.92 0.53 2.43
C GLY A 21 13.04 1.65 3.47
N LEU A 22 12.08 1.74 4.39
CA LEU A 22 12.11 2.70 5.48
C LEU A 22 13.27 2.45 6.45
N ALA A 23 13.56 1.19 6.78
CA ALA A 23 14.72 0.83 7.59
C ALA A 23 16.05 1.21 6.91
N PHE A 24 16.14 1.07 5.59
CA PHE A 24 17.29 1.51 4.81
C PHE A 24 17.47 3.03 4.88
N LEU A 25 16.42 3.80 4.61
CA LEU A 25 16.45 5.26 4.69
C LEU A 25 16.72 5.79 6.10
N LYS A 26 16.22 5.10 7.12
CA LYS A 26 16.54 5.40 8.53
C LYS A 26 18.04 5.29 8.82
N ARG A 27 18.65 4.23 8.30
CA ARG A 27 20.09 3.95 8.50
C ARG A 27 20.98 4.78 7.60
N TYR A 28 20.54 5.01 6.36
CA TYR A 28 21.27 5.72 5.32
C TYR A 28 20.37 6.81 4.74
N PRO A 29 20.26 7.99 5.38
CA PRO A 29 19.34 9.05 4.95
C PRO A 29 19.87 9.89 3.78
N SER A 30 21.12 9.69 3.36
CA SER A 30 21.76 10.45 2.27
C SER A 30 22.77 9.62 1.50
N PRO A 31 23.15 10.01 0.26
CA PRO A 31 24.24 9.40 -0.48
C PRO A 31 25.55 9.35 0.32
N ALA A 32 25.87 10.43 1.05
CA ALA A 32 27.08 10.51 1.88
C ALA A 32 27.09 9.46 3.00
N SER A 33 25.94 9.19 3.64
CA SER A 33 25.82 8.18 4.68
C SER A 33 25.98 6.75 4.15
N ALA A 34 25.66 6.54 2.87
CA ALA A 34 25.81 5.26 2.18
C ALA A 34 27.14 5.13 1.39
N ALA A 35 27.99 6.16 1.37
CA ALA A 35 29.21 6.17 0.56
C ALA A 35 30.18 5.01 0.86
N ARG A 36 30.19 4.52 2.10
CA ARG A 36 31.02 3.37 2.55
C ARG A 36 30.24 2.04 2.63
N LEU A 37 29.03 2.01 2.10
CA LEU A 37 28.22 0.78 2.11
C LEU A 37 28.81 -0.25 1.15
N SER A 38 29.30 -1.35 1.70
CA SER A 38 29.80 -2.48 0.90
C SER A 38 28.67 -3.47 0.61
N GLN A 39 28.84 -4.27 -0.46
CA GLN A 39 27.92 -5.35 -0.79
C GLN A 39 27.71 -6.32 0.39
N ALA A 40 28.79 -6.66 1.13
CA ALA A 40 28.71 -7.52 2.29
C ALA A 40 27.89 -6.88 3.43
N ALA A 41 28.04 -5.57 3.65
CA ALA A 41 27.25 -4.83 4.64
C ALA A 41 25.77 -4.74 4.24
N LEU A 42 25.47 -4.49 2.97
CA LEU A 42 24.11 -4.53 2.45
C LEU A 42 23.50 -5.93 2.58
N GLY A 43 24.26 -6.99 2.30
CA GLY A 43 23.81 -8.37 2.50
C GLY A 43 23.47 -8.70 3.97
N ARG A 44 24.28 -8.21 4.93
CA ARG A 44 23.94 -8.34 6.37
C ARG A 44 22.68 -7.57 6.73
N PHE A 45 22.55 -6.35 6.22
CA PHE A 45 21.35 -5.54 6.42
C PHE A 45 20.10 -6.26 5.85
N CYS A 46 20.15 -6.77 4.64
CA CYS A 46 19.03 -7.51 4.04
C CYS A 46 18.63 -8.73 4.89
N ARG A 47 19.59 -9.49 5.40
CA ARG A 47 19.31 -10.62 6.30
C ARG A 47 18.67 -10.16 7.62
N SER A 48 19.17 -9.10 8.25
CA SER A 48 18.60 -8.57 9.50
C SER A 48 17.19 -8.02 9.34
N GLN A 49 16.81 -7.61 8.13
CA GLN A 49 15.48 -7.11 7.79
C GLN A 49 14.57 -8.19 7.13
N HIS A 50 14.99 -9.46 7.17
CA HIS A 50 14.24 -10.58 6.56
C HIS A 50 13.84 -10.31 5.10
N TYR A 51 14.77 -9.75 4.30
CA TYR A 51 14.52 -9.44 2.91
C TYR A 51 14.07 -10.66 2.11
N SER A 52 12.82 -10.64 1.67
CA SER A 52 12.20 -11.71 0.88
C SER A 52 12.25 -11.46 -0.63
N GLY A 53 12.84 -10.34 -1.07
CA GLY A 53 12.98 -10.02 -2.50
C GLY A 53 13.96 -10.95 -3.21
N ARG A 54 13.79 -11.06 -4.54
CA ARG A 54 14.56 -11.99 -5.37
C ARG A 54 15.94 -11.45 -5.76
N ARG A 55 16.25 -10.18 -5.47
CA ARG A 55 17.51 -9.54 -5.89
C ARG A 55 18.65 -9.85 -4.93
N SER A 56 19.79 -10.17 -5.50
CA SER A 56 21.03 -10.34 -4.73
C SER A 56 21.54 -9.01 -4.18
N PRO A 57 22.37 -9.01 -3.12
CA PRO A 57 23.03 -7.79 -2.64
C PRO A 57 23.87 -7.08 -3.71
N ALA A 58 24.42 -7.80 -4.69
CA ALA A 58 25.16 -7.22 -5.81
C ALA A 58 24.22 -6.41 -6.73
N GLU A 59 23.06 -6.97 -7.09
CA GLU A 59 22.06 -6.29 -7.90
C GLU A 59 21.47 -5.07 -7.18
N LEU A 60 21.24 -5.16 -5.88
CA LEU A 60 20.78 -4.02 -5.07
C LEU A 60 21.82 -2.91 -5.05
N MET A 61 23.12 -3.24 -4.91
CA MET A 61 24.20 -2.27 -4.99
C MET A 61 24.29 -1.64 -6.38
N ALA A 62 24.18 -2.43 -7.46
CA ALA A 62 24.17 -1.92 -8.81
C ALA A 62 23.04 -0.91 -9.02
N ARG A 63 21.83 -1.21 -8.53
CA ARG A 63 20.66 -0.29 -8.57
C ARG A 63 20.92 0.99 -7.78
N LEU A 64 21.50 0.88 -6.58
CA LEU A 64 21.81 2.05 -5.75
C LEU A 64 22.78 3.00 -6.47
N HIS A 65 23.74 2.47 -7.23
CA HIS A 65 24.77 3.24 -7.93
C HIS A 65 24.43 3.57 -9.39
N SER A 66 23.40 2.95 -9.98
CA SER A 66 23.03 3.18 -11.39
C SER A 66 22.40 4.54 -11.65
N ALA A 67 21.89 5.18 -10.60
CA ALA A 67 21.26 6.48 -10.70
C ALA A 67 22.28 7.60 -10.46
N ALA A 68 22.17 8.68 -11.25
CA ALA A 68 23.02 9.85 -11.09
C ALA A 68 22.93 10.41 -9.66
N VAL A 69 24.07 10.73 -9.08
CA VAL A 69 24.12 11.42 -7.79
C VAL A 69 23.70 12.88 -8.01
N GLY A 70 22.74 13.36 -7.25
CA GLY A 70 22.34 14.77 -7.32
C GLY A 70 23.51 15.70 -6.99
N LEU A 71 23.65 16.78 -7.75
CA LEU A 71 24.70 17.79 -7.60
C LEU A 71 24.45 18.76 -6.42
N ALA A 72 23.86 18.28 -5.34
CA ALA A 72 23.56 19.11 -4.17
C ALA A 72 24.83 19.35 -3.34
N GLY A 73 25.05 20.60 -2.92
CA GLY A 73 26.13 20.96 -2.01
C GLY A 73 25.97 20.35 -0.60
N PRO A 74 27.02 20.40 0.26
CA PRO A 74 27.00 19.77 1.58
C PRO A 74 25.83 20.19 2.48
N LEU A 75 25.50 21.49 2.51
CA LEU A 75 24.39 22.03 3.32
C LEU A 75 23.03 21.52 2.82
N THR A 76 22.84 21.51 1.51
CA THR A 76 21.60 20.98 0.89
C THR A 76 21.47 19.48 1.15
N ASN A 77 22.57 18.74 1.11
CA ASN A 77 22.59 17.31 1.42
C ASN A 77 22.19 17.03 2.88
N GLU A 78 22.68 17.83 3.84
CA GLU A 78 22.33 17.64 5.26
C GLU A 78 20.86 18.01 5.51
N ALA A 79 20.38 19.13 4.94
CA ALA A 79 18.97 19.52 5.03
C ALA A 79 18.05 18.43 4.44
N ALA A 80 18.39 17.88 3.28
CA ALA A 80 17.65 16.79 2.65
C ALA A 80 17.72 15.49 3.48
N ALA A 81 18.88 15.15 4.04
CA ALA A 81 19.02 14.02 4.94
C ALA A 81 18.14 14.16 6.19
N GLN A 82 18.07 15.36 6.76
CA GLN A 82 17.20 15.64 7.89
C GLN A 82 15.73 15.50 7.53
N LEU A 83 15.33 15.98 6.34
CA LEU A 83 13.97 15.78 5.82
C LEU A 83 13.65 14.30 5.65
N VAL A 84 14.56 13.49 5.09
CA VAL A 84 14.40 12.05 4.96
C VAL A 84 14.21 11.39 6.32
N ARG A 85 15.02 11.73 7.33
CA ARG A 85 14.86 11.21 8.70
C ARG A 85 13.48 11.56 9.28
N SER A 86 13.04 12.80 9.12
CA SER A 86 11.73 13.25 9.61
C SER A 86 10.58 12.52 8.91
N MET A 87 10.65 12.36 7.59
CA MET A 87 9.64 11.61 6.84
C MET A 87 9.58 10.14 7.25
N VAL A 88 10.74 9.49 7.42
CA VAL A 88 10.80 8.09 7.88
C VAL A 88 10.25 7.95 9.29
N ALA A 89 10.50 8.90 10.19
CA ALA A 89 9.98 8.90 11.54
C ALA A 89 8.44 8.96 11.57
N VAL A 90 7.82 9.61 10.60
CA VAL A 90 6.35 9.66 10.46
C VAL A 90 5.81 8.41 9.74
N LEU A 91 6.44 8.01 8.63
CA LEU A 91 5.94 6.91 7.79
C LEU A 91 6.07 5.54 8.46
N HIS A 92 7.14 5.30 9.19
CA HIS A 92 7.39 4.00 9.81
C HIS A 92 6.26 3.55 10.75
N PRO A 93 5.83 4.35 11.75
CA PRO A 93 4.72 3.97 12.60
C PRO A 93 3.40 3.87 11.85
N LEU A 94 3.17 4.66 10.79
CA LEU A 94 1.97 4.54 9.97
C LEU A 94 1.90 3.20 9.23
N VAL A 95 2.99 2.77 8.62
CA VAL A 95 3.08 1.46 7.95
C VAL A 95 2.87 0.32 8.95
N GLU A 96 3.44 0.42 10.15
CA GLU A 96 3.22 -0.56 11.22
C GLU A 96 1.74 -0.61 11.66
N GLN A 97 1.10 0.54 11.84
CA GLN A 97 -0.31 0.62 12.20
C GLN A 97 -1.22 0.04 11.12
N ILE A 98 -0.96 0.36 9.84
CA ILE A 98 -1.69 -0.23 8.71
C ILE A 98 -1.59 -1.76 8.76
N ALA A 99 -0.38 -2.30 8.92
CA ALA A 99 -0.19 -3.75 9.00
C ALA A 99 -0.90 -4.38 10.20
N GLN A 100 -0.94 -3.70 11.36
CA GLN A 100 -1.67 -4.18 12.53
C GLN A 100 -3.18 -4.16 12.31
N LEU A 101 -3.71 -3.07 11.75
CA LEU A 101 -5.14 -2.94 11.44
C LEU A 101 -5.56 -3.99 10.40
N THR A 102 -4.78 -4.19 9.35
CA THR A 102 -5.05 -5.24 8.34
C THR A 102 -5.17 -6.61 9.00
N ARG A 103 -4.21 -7.01 9.84
CA ARG A 103 -4.28 -8.29 10.57
C ARG A 103 -5.48 -8.40 11.52
N ARG A 104 -5.94 -7.29 12.08
CA ARG A 104 -7.16 -7.29 12.92
C ARG A 104 -8.41 -7.49 12.07
N ILE A 105 -8.48 -6.82 10.91
CA ILE A 105 -9.56 -6.97 9.94
C ILE A 105 -9.63 -8.42 9.45
N GLU A 106 -8.50 -9.00 9.05
CA GLU A 106 -8.40 -10.38 8.60
C GLU A 106 -9.01 -11.34 9.63
N ARG A 107 -8.52 -11.27 10.88
CA ARG A 107 -9.04 -12.14 11.96
C ARG A 107 -10.52 -11.90 12.25
N PHE A 108 -10.99 -10.68 12.17
CA PHE A 108 -12.39 -10.35 12.39
C PHE A 108 -13.28 -10.95 11.29
N VAL A 109 -12.92 -10.77 10.02
CA VAL A 109 -13.64 -11.35 8.87
C VAL A 109 -13.68 -12.88 8.96
N GLU A 110 -12.56 -13.52 9.30
CA GLU A 110 -12.48 -14.97 9.47
C GLU A 110 -13.37 -15.50 10.60
N SER A 111 -13.61 -14.71 11.63
CA SER A 111 -14.46 -15.08 12.77
C SER A 111 -15.96 -14.99 12.48
N LEU A 112 -16.36 -14.29 11.40
CA LEU A 112 -17.75 -14.09 11.04
C LEU A 112 -18.24 -15.13 10.02
N PRO A 113 -19.39 -15.77 10.22
CA PRO A 113 -19.97 -16.69 9.23
C PRO A 113 -20.16 -16.03 7.86
N ASP A 114 -20.70 -14.81 7.84
CA ASP A 114 -20.89 -14.04 6.59
C ASP A 114 -19.55 -13.68 5.93
N GLY A 115 -18.51 -13.48 6.73
CA GLY A 115 -17.15 -13.24 6.25
C GLY A 115 -16.64 -14.43 5.42
N GLN A 116 -16.86 -15.64 5.90
CA GLN A 116 -16.49 -16.86 5.18
C GLN A 116 -17.27 -17.03 3.87
N ILE A 117 -18.57 -16.65 3.86
CA ILE A 117 -19.38 -16.67 2.65
C ILE A 117 -18.81 -15.70 1.61
N ILE A 118 -18.53 -14.45 2.00
CA ILE A 118 -18.00 -13.43 1.08
C ILE A 118 -16.59 -13.81 0.60
N MET A 119 -15.75 -14.36 1.48
CA MET A 119 -14.42 -14.86 1.12
C MET A 119 -14.44 -16.02 0.11
N SER A 120 -15.56 -16.73 -0.02
CA SER A 120 -15.73 -17.79 -1.03
C SER A 120 -15.89 -17.24 -2.46
N PHE A 121 -16.19 -15.96 -2.63
CA PHE A 121 -16.34 -15.35 -3.94
C PHE A 121 -14.97 -15.17 -4.64
N PRO A 122 -14.92 -15.34 -5.96
CA PRO A 122 -13.69 -15.14 -6.72
C PRO A 122 -13.10 -13.74 -6.48
N ARG A 123 -11.81 -13.67 -6.12
CA ARG A 123 -11.06 -12.45 -5.84
C ARG A 123 -11.50 -11.64 -4.61
N ALA A 124 -12.40 -12.14 -3.80
CA ALA A 124 -12.74 -11.53 -2.52
C ALA A 124 -11.61 -11.81 -1.51
N GLY A 125 -10.76 -10.82 -1.25
CA GLY A 125 -9.80 -10.86 -0.16
C GLY A 125 -10.41 -10.30 1.13
N HIS A 126 -9.73 -10.47 2.28
CA HIS A 126 -10.21 -10.05 3.60
C HIS A 126 -10.64 -8.58 3.67
N VAL A 127 -9.89 -7.67 3.05
CA VAL A 127 -10.23 -6.23 3.03
C VAL A 127 -11.52 -5.98 2.25
N CYS A 128 -11.68 -6.61 1.10
CA CYS A 128 -12.92 -6.52 0.31
C CYS A 128 -14.10 -7.11 1.08
N ALA A 129 -13.92 -8.26 1.70
CA ALA A 129 -14.94 -8.88 2.55
C ALA A 129 -15.34 -7.98 3.73
N ALA A 130 -14.36 -7.35 4.38
CA ALA A 130 -14.61 -6.40 5.46
C ALA A 130 -15.41 -5.18 5.00
N GLN A 131 -15.10 -4.64 3.82
CA GLN A 131 -15.84 -3.51 3.23
C GLN A 131 -17.28 -3.90 2.95
N ILE A 132 -17.51 -5.03 2.29
CA ILE A 132 -18.87 -5.53 2.01
C ILE A 132 -19.65 -5.74 3.32
N LEU A 133 -19.04 -6.34 4.34
CA LEU A 133 -19.68 -6.54 5.65
C LEU A 133 -20.03 -5.21 6.32
N ALA A 134 -19.15 -4.22 6.23
CA ALA A 134 -19.38 -2.89 6.80
C ALA A 134 -20.56 -2.17 6.10
N GLU A 135 -20.67 -2.29 4.77
CA GLU A 135 -21.79 -1.72 4.00
C GLU A 135 -23.11 -2.45 4.26
N LEU A 136 -23.09 -3.78 4.40
CA LEU A 136 -24.25 -4.57 4.76
C LEU A 136 -24.77 -4.23 6.17
N GLY A 137 -23.86 -3.90 7.08
CA GLY A 137 -24.15 -3.63 8.49
C GLY A 137 -24.68 -4.85 9.26
N ASP A 138 -24.98 -4.67 10.51
CA ASP A 138 -25.47 -5.73 11.40
C ASP A 138 -26.98 -5.97 11.28
N VAL A 139 -27.73 -4.97 10.80
CA VAL A 139 -29.18 -5.00 10.66
C VAL A 139 -29.57 -5.49 9.27
N ARG A 140 -29.77 -6.80 9.15
CA ARG A 140 -30.09 -7.44 7.85
C ARG A 140 -31.48 -7.09 7.32
N GLU A 141 -32.40 -6.70 8.18
CA GLU A 141 -33.75 -6.22 7.83
C GLU A 141 -33.71 -4.96 6.97
N ARG A 142 -32.58 -4.26 6.92
CA ARG A 142 -32.33 -3.16 5.95
C ARG A 142 -32.49 -3.62 4.50
N PHE A 143 -32.23 -4.90 4.23
CA PHE A 143 -32.31 -5.49 2.89
C PHE A 143 -33.31 -6.66 2.87
N PRO A 144 -34.62 -6.38 2.94
CA PRO A 144 -35.66 -7.43 3.00
C PRO A 144 -35.77 -8.25 1.70
N SER A 145 -35.13 -7.81 0.60
CA SER A 145 -35.09 -8.54 -0.67
C SER A 145 -33.74 -8.42 -1.38
N LEU A 146 -33.45 -9.39 -2.25
CA LEU A 146 -32.26 -9.37 -3.12
C LEU A 146 -32.23 -8.13 -4.03
N ASP A 147 -33.40 -7.69 -4.51
CA ASP A 147 -33.51 -6.53 -5.40
C ASP A 147 -33.09 -5.23 -4.70
N GLN A 148 -33.38 -5.11 -3.41
CA GLN A 148 -32.96 -3.95 -2.62
C GLN A 148 -31.43 -3.96 -2.40
N LEU A 149 -30.86 -5.12 -2.06
CA LEU A 149 -29.42 -5.26 -1.94
C LEU A 149 -28.71 -4.98 -3.29
N ALA A 150 -29.24 -5.54 -4.38
CA ALA A 150 -28.70 -5.33 -5.72
C ALA A 150 -28.83 -3.84 -6.16
N SER A 151 -29.89 -3.16 -5.72
CA SER A 151 -30.08 -1.73 -5.97
C SER A 151 -29.06 -0.87 -5.22
N GLU A 152 -28.75 -1.20 -3.96
CA GLU A 152 -27.72 -0.52 -3.18
C GLU A 152 -26.33 -0.72 -3.81
N ALA A 153 -26.03 -1.93 -4.25
CA ALA A 153 -24.79 -2.26 -4.95
C ALA A 153 -24.70 -1.71 -6.39
N GLY A 154 -25.75 -1.01 -6.88
CA GLY A 154 -25.77 -0.49 -8.24
C GLY A 154 -25.90 -1.56 -9.33
N ALA A 155 -26.20 -2.80 -8.96
CA ALA A 155 -26.31 -3.92 -9.90
C ALA A 155 -27.65 -3.95 -10.65
N VAL A 156 -28.65 -3.19 -10.17
CA VAL A 156 -29.97 -3.11 -10.80
C VAL A 156 -29.99 -1.98 -11.85
N PRO A 157 -30.40 -2.26 -13.10
CA PRO A 157 -30.50 -1.24 -14.12
C PRO A 157 -31.64 -0.26 -13.80
N VAL A 158 -31.40 1.02 -14.08
CA VAL A 158 -32.37 2.10 -13.92
C VAL A 158 -33.02 2.38 -15.26
N THR A 159 -34.36 2.41 -15.28
CA THR A 159 -35.13 2.80 -16.45
C THR A 159 -35.40 4.30 -16.43
N TYR A 160 -34.97 4.99 -17.46
CA TYR A 160 -35.30 6.38 -17.74
C TYR A 160 -36.39 6.39 -18.79
N GLN A 161 -37.55 6.98 -18.47
CA GLN A 161 -38.67 7.10 -19.41
C GLN A 161 -39.18 8.54 -19.43
N SER A 162 -39.25 9.11 -20.63
CA SER A 162 -39.87 10.42 -20.88
C SER A 162 -40.72 10.32 -22.15
N GLY A 163 -42.03 10.47 -21.98
CA GLY A 163 -42.99 10.31 -23.09
C GLY A 163 -42.88 8.95 -23.75
N LYS A 164 -42.56 8.93 -25.04
CA LYS A 164 -42.42 7.70 -25.85
C LYS A 164 -41.01 7.10 -25.81
N THR A 165 -40.04 7.81 -25.20
CA THR A 165 -38.65 7.35 -25.14
C THR A 165 -38.41 6.60 -23.84
N ARG A 166 -37.86 5.38 -23.94
CA ARG A 166 -37.44 4.56 -22.81
C ARG A 166 -35.98 4.11 -23.01
N SER A 167 -35.14 4.37 -22.03
CA SER A 167 -33.79 3.87 -22.00
C SER A 167 -33.50 3.16 -20.68
N VAL A 168 -32.63 2.17 -20.71
CA VAL A 168 -32.18 1.42 -19.52
C VAL A 168 -30.68 1.60 -19.42
N ALA A 169 -30.22 2.07 -18.27
CA ALA A 169 -28.79 2.30 -18.00
C ALA A 169 -28.40 1.78 -16.62
N PHE A 170 -27.11 1.55 -16.42
CA PHE A 170 -26.61 1.26 -15.08
C PHE A 170 -26.72 2.49 -14.18
N ARG A 171 -27.00 2.24 -12.90
CA ARG A 171 -27.02 3.27 -11.88
C ARG A 171 -25.57 3.67 -11.53
N TRP A 172 -25.20 4.92 -11.84
CA TRP A 172 -23.87 5.45 -11.51
C TRP A 172 -23.74 5.95 -10.06
N ALA A 173 -24.87 6.23 -9.41
CA ALA A 173 -24.93 6.67 -8.01
C ALA A 173 -25.33 5.47 -7.13
N CYS A 174 -24.36 4.65 -6.81
CA CYS A 174 -24.46 3.55 -5.86
C CYS A 174 -23.36 3.67 -4.81
N ASN A 175 -23.55 3.03 -3.67
CA ASN A 175 -22.51 2.91 -2.64
C ASN A 175 -21.43 1.92 -3.03
#